data_8a54b3961fe0963f401d1caeeef4918a
#
_entry.id   8a54b3961fe0963f401d1caeeef4918a
#
_cell.length_a   1.000
_cell.length_b   1.000
_cell.length_c   1.000
_cell.angle_alpha   90.00
_cell.angle_beta   90.00
_cell.angle_gamma   90.00
#
_symmetry.space_group_name_H-M   'P 1'
#
loop_
_entity.id
_entity.type
_entity.pdbx_description
1 polymer ?
#
loop_
_entity_poly.entity_id
_entity_poly.type
_entity_poly.pdbx_seq_one_letter_code
_entity_poly.pdbx_strand_id
1 'polypeptide(L)'
;MFDRLEDLLIRYEELMSELSEPDVANNPERFRKLMKEQSDLTPIVEAYKEYKQCKQNIEDSLAMLDEETDEEMKELAKEELNDSKARVEELEQKLKILLLPKDPNDDKNVIVEIRAGAGGDEAALFAAEIYRMYVHYAESRRWKVETMECEEIGIGGMKSVTFMITGQGAYSVMKYESGCLLYTSPSPR
;
A
#
# COMPACT_ATOMS: atom_id res chain seq x y z
N MET A 1 7.58 4.38 20.20
CA MET A 1 7.02 3.53 19.13
C MET A 1 6.09 2.47 19.74
N PHE A 2 6.55 1.69 20.69
CA PHE A 2 5.77 0.60 21.29
C PHE A 2 4.54 1.07 22.07
N ASP A 3 4.62 2.17 22.82
CA ASP A 3 3.45 2.75 23.50
C ASP A 3 2.31 3.06 22.50
N ARG A 4 2.66 3.63 21.35
CA ARG A 4 1.70 3.90 20.29
C ARG A 4 1.08 2.63 19.68
N LEU A 5 1.84 1.53 19.59
CA LEU A 5 1.33 0.24 19.11
C LEU A 5 0.36 -0.39 20.10
N GLU A 6 0.61 -0.20 21.40
CA GLU A 6 -0.30 -0.64 22.47
C GLU A 6 -1.63 0.13 22.40
N ASP A 7 -1.57 1.45 22.26
CA ASP A 7 -2.76 2.28 22.07
C ASP A 7 -3.58 1.86 20.83
N LEU A 8 -2.91 1.51 19.73
CA LEU A 8 -3.57 1.01 18.52
C LEU A 8 -4.21 -0.37 18.71
N LEU A 9 -3.60 -1.23 19.52
CA LEU A 9 -4.18 -2.53 19.86
C LEU A 9 -5.46 -2.35 20.69
N ILE A 10 -5.43 -1.49 21.71
CA ILE A 10 -6.60 -1.15 22.53
C ILE A 10 -7.71 -0.58 21.64
N ARG A 11 -7.37 0.37 20.77
CA ARG A 11 -8.33 0.97 19.84
C ARG A 11 -8.94 -0.06 18.89
N TYR A 12 -8.16 -1.02 18.42
CA TYR A 12 -8.66 -2.11 17.58
C TYR A 12 -9.66 -2.99 18.33
N GLU A 13 -9.42 -3.31 19.59
CA GLU A 13 -10.34 -4.10 20.44
C GLU A 13 -11.64 -3.34 20.70
N GLU A 14 -11.57 -2.03 20.96
CA GLU A 14 -12.74 -1.16 21.06
C GLU A 14 -13.56 -1.17 19.77
N LEU A 15 -12.90 -1.03 18.59
CA LEU A 15 -13.56 -1.10 17.29
C LEU A 15 -14.29 -2.41 17.05
N MET A 16 -13.68 -3.54 17.44
CA MET A 16 -14.32 -4.85 17.35
C MET A 16 -15.56 -4.94 18.24
N SER A 17 -15.52 -4.34 19.42
CA SER A 17 -16.68 -4.26 20.33
C SER A 17 -17.77 -3.36 19.74
N GLU A 18 -17.42 -2.15 19.28
CA GLU A 18 -18.36 -1.22 18.65
C GLU A 18 -19.04 -1.82 17.41
N LEU A 19 -18.30 -2.52 16.56
CA LEU A 19 -18.84 -3.18 15.36
C LEU A 19 -19.84 -4.30 15.70
N SER A 20 -19.75 -4.86 16.89
CA SER A 20 -20.68 -5.88 17.39
C SER A 20 -21.98 -5.31 17.96
N GLU A 21 -22.08 -3.98 18.12
CA GLU A 21 -23.27 -3.33 18.63
C GLU A 21 -24.40 -3.28 17.58
N PRO A 22 -25.65 -3.63 17.95
CA PRO A 22 -26.79 -3.61 17.04
C PRO A 22 -27.08 -2.24 16.43
N ASP A 23 -26.79 -1.15 17.17
CA ASP A 23 -27.02 0.22 16.75
C ASP A 23 -26.09 0.63 15.59
N VAL A 24 -24.89 0.09 15.53
CA VAL A 24 -23.93 0.33 14.46
C VAL A 24 -24.38 -0.32 13.16
N ALA A 25 -24.94 -1.53 13.24
CA ALA A 25 -25.49 -2.23 12.08
C ALA A 25 -26.65 -1.47 11.41
N ASN A 26 -27.40 -0.69 12.18
CA ASN A 26 -28.51 0.13 11.70
C ASN A 26 -28.07 1.48 11.08
N ASN A 27 -26.80 1.86 11.22
CA ASN A 27 -26.25 3.10 10.66
C ASN A 27 -25.16 2.81 9.62
N PRO A 28 -25.49 2.78 8.31
CA PRO A 28 -24.54 2.40 7.26
C PRO A 28 -23.31 3.30 7.15
N GLU A 29 -23.44 4.60 7.48
CA GLU A 29 -22.29 5.52 7.43
C GLU A 29 -21.31 5.28 8.58
N ARG A 30 -21.83 5.10 9.81
CA ARG A 30 -21.01 4.78 10.97
C ARG A 30 -20.34 3.42 10.79
N PHE A 31 -21.08 2.41 10.35
CA PHE A 31 -20.55 1.07 10.06
C PHE A 31 -19.41 1.12 9.05
N ARG A 32 -19.58 1.82 7.92
CA ARG A 32 -18.54 1.93 6.89
C ARG A 32 -17.29 2.63 7.41
N LYS A 33 -17.45 3.64 8.25
CA LYS A 33 -16.31 4.36 8.85
C LYS A 33 -15.52 3.50 9.81
N LEU A 34 -16.20 2.75 10.69
CA LEU A 34 -15.56 1.83 11.63
C LEU A 34 -14.89 0.66 10.92
N MET A 35 -15.53 0.10 9.89
CA MET A 35 -14.94 -0.96 9.06
C MET A 35 -13.69 -0.50 8.34
N LYS A 36 -13.65 0.74 7.84
CA LYS A 36 -12.46 1.31 7.22
C LYS A 36 -11.34 1.45 8.24
N GLU A 37 -11.62 2.00 9.42
CA GLU A 37 -10.64 2.16 10.51
C GLU A 37 -10.11 0.79 10.94
N GLN A 38 -10.96 -0.21 11.11
CA GLN A 38 -10.57 -1.58 11.43
C GLN A 38 -9.64 -2.16 10.34
N SER A 39 -10.02 -2.03 9.07
CA SER A 39 -9.22 -2.53 7.94
C SER A 39 -7.82 -1.88 7.89
N ASP A 40 -7.73 -0.59 8.23
CA ASP A 40 -6.46 0.13 8.27
C ASP A 40 -5.57 -0.31 9.45
N LEU A 41 -6.16 -0.66 10.59
CA LEU A 41 -5.43 -1.10 11.79
C LEU A 41 -5.05 -2.58 11.77
N THR A 42 -5.84 -3.44 11.10
CA THR A 42 -5.64 -4.90 11.08
C THR A 42 -4.18 -5.29 10.79
N PRO A 43 -3.53 -4.83 9.71
CA PRO A 43 -2.16 -5.26 9.39
C PRO A 43 -1.13 -4.80 10.43
N ILE A 44 -1.38 -3.68 11.12
CA ILE A 44 -0.51 -3.18 12.20
C ILE A 44 -0.65 -4.06 13.44
N VAL A 45 -1.90 -4.36 13.82
CA VAL A 45 -2.21 -5.15 15.01
C VAL A 45 -1.75 -6.60 14.84
N GLU A 46 -1.94 -7.20 13.67
CA GLU A 46 -1.45 -8.55 13.38
C GLU A 46 0.07 -8.63 13.48
N ALA A 47 0.77 -7.71 12.84
CA ALA A 47 2.24 -7.66 12.92
C ALA A 47 2.73 -7.41 14.35
N TYR A 48 2.01 -6.60 15.14
CA TYR A 48 2.37 -6.33 16.53
C TYR A 48 2.08 -7.53 17.45
N LYS A 49 0.99 -8.26 17.25
CA LYS A 49 0.70 -9.50 17.98
C LYS A 49 1.77 -10.55 17.71
N GLU A 50 2.15 -10.72 16.44
CA GLU A 50 3.23 -11.62 16.04
C GLU A 50 4.57 -11.21 16.68
N TYR A 51 4.88 -9.91 16.70
CA TYR A 51 6.06 -9.38 17.37
C TYR A 51 6.09 -9.72 18.87
N LYS A 52 4.96 -9.53 19.59
CA LYS A 52 4.85 -9.90 21.00
C LYS A 52 5.05 -11.40 21.21
N GLN A 53 4.49 -12.24 20.33
CA GLN A 53 4.66 -13.68 20.41
C GLN A 53 6.11 -14.09 20.21
N CYS A 54 6.79 -13.53 19.20
CA CYS A 54 8.22 -13.80 18.98
C CYS A 54 9.08 -13.34 20.16
N LYS A 55 8.73 -12.22 20.80
CA LYS A 55 9.42 -11.77 22.04
C LYS A 55 9.22 -12.76 23.19
N GLN A 56 8.01 -13.26 23.38
CA GLN A 56 7.73 -14.27 24.39
C GLN A 56 8.48 -15.57 24.10
N ASN A 57 8.49 -16.01 22.83
CA ASN A 57 9.23 -17.22 22.44
C ASN A 57 10.74 -17.07 22.74
N ILE A 58 11.31 -15.87 22.53
CA ILE A 58 12.72 -15.59 22.89
C ILE A 58 12.94 -15.75 24.39
N GLU A 59 12.06 -15.21 25.23
CA GLU A 59 12.15 -15.32 26.69
C GLU A 59 12.01 -16.78 27.14
N ASP A 60 11.05 -17.50 26.59
CA ASP A 60 10.78 -18.91 26.88
C ASP A 60 11.97 -19.80 26.45
N SER A 61 12.51 -19.58 25.25
CA SER A 61 13.68 -20.33 24.75
C SER A 61 14.94 -20.05 25.57
N LEU A 62 15.12 -18.82 26.07
CA LEU A 62 16.24 -18.50 26.97
C LEU A 62 16.08 -19.20 28.33
N ALA A 63 14.88 -19.19 28.92
CA ALA A 63 14.60 -19.90 30.15
C ALA A 63 14.81 -21.41 30.00
N MET A 64 14.38 -21.99 28.88
CA MET A 64 14.61 -23.41 28.58
C MET A 64 16.09 -23.73 28.45
N LEU A 65 16.89 -22.87 27.85
CA LEU A 65 18.34 -23.08 27.73
C LEU A 65 19.07 -23.08 29.09
N ASP A 66 18.55 -22.32 30.06
CA ASP A 66 19.12 -22.23 31.40
C ASP A 66 18.72 -23.43 32.30
N GLU A 67 17.52 -23.97 32.14
CA GLU A 67 16.95 -24.99 33.02
C GLU A 67 17.14 -26.42 32.47
N GLU A 68 17.20 -26.59 31.14
CA GLU A 68 17.24 -27.91 30.50
C GLU A 68 18.63 -28.53 30.56
N THR A 69 18.69 -29.85 30.74
CA THR A 69 19.93 -30.64 30.76
C THR A 69 20.10 -31.50 29.52
N ASP A 70 19.05 -31.73 28.77
CA ASP A 70 19.05 -32.51 27.53
C ASP A 70 19.65 -31.69 26.36
N GLU A 71 20.69 -32.20 25.73
CA GLU A 71 21.37 -31.54 24.62
C GLU A 71 20.50 -31.41 23.35
N GLU A 72 19.61 -32.37 23.07
CA GLU A 72 18.67 -32.25 21.93
C GLU A 72 17.65 -31.15 22.13
N MET A 73 17.12 -31.03 23.35
CA MET A 73 16.18 -29.96 23.70
C MET A 73 16.85 -28.58 23.69
N LYS A 74 18.11 -28.48 24.10
CA LYS A 74 18.89 -27.25 24.00
C LYS A 74 19.15 -26.84 22.55
N GLU A 75 19.38 -27.79 21.66
CA GLU A 75 19.61 -27.49 20.25
C GLU A 75 18.35 -26.94 19.58
N LEU A 76 17.20 -27.56 19.86
CA LEU A 76 15.90 -27.05 19.43
C LEU A 76 15.59 -25.64 19.98
N ALA A 77 15.84 -25.41 21.27
CA ALA A 77 15.65 -24.08 21.87
C ALA A 77 16.58 -23.02 21.25
N LYS A 78 17.81 -23.37 20.86
CA LYS A 78 18.71 -22.45 20.15
C LYS A 78 18.23 -22.14 18.74
N GLU A 79 17.70 -23.11 18.02
CA GLU A 79 17.15 -22.91 16.68
C GLU A 79 15.93 -21.99 16.76
N GLU A 80 14.97 -22.27 17.64
CA GLU A 80 13.79 -21.42 17.85
C GLU A 80 14.16 -20.00 18.30
N LEU A 81 15.17 -19.86 19.16
CA LEU A 81 15.69 -18.56 19.59
C LEU A 81 16.25 -17.74 18.41
N ASN A 82 17.00 -18.38 17.52
CA ASN A 82 17.56 -17.70 16.35
C ASN A 82 16.48 -17.28 15.36
N ASP A 83 15.53 -18.16 15.07
CA ASP A 83 14.40 -17.87 14.18
C ASP A 83 13.53 -16.75 14.74
N SER A 84 13.20 -16.80 16.03
CA SER A 84 12.44 -15.75 16.69
C SER A 84 13.15 -14.40 16.68
N LYS A 85 14.48 -14.37 16.86
CA LYS A 85 15.28 -13.13 16.77
C LYS A 85 15.25 -12.53 15.36
N ALA A 86 15.48 -13.35 14.34
CA ALA A 86 15.43 -12.90 12.94
C ALA A 86 14.03 -12.35 12.61
N ARG A 87 12.99 -13.05 13.07
CA ARG A 87 11.60 -12.62 12.84
C ARG A 87 11.26 -11.31 13.54
N VAL A 88 11.76 -11.08 14.75
CA VAL A 88 11.61 -9.81 15.48
C VAL A 88 12.20 -8.65 14.68
N GLU A 89 13.40 -8.80 14.10
CA GLU A 89 14.03 -7.76 13.30
C GLU A 89 13.21 -7.42 12.04
N GLU A 90 12.70 -8.44 11.33
CA GLU A 90 11.81 -8.25 10.19
C GLU A 90 10.52 -7.51 10.56
N LEU A 91 9.89 -7.93 11.67
CA LEU A 91 8.65 -7.33 12.16
C LEU A 91 8.86 -5.88 12.62
N GLU A 92 10.00 -5.55 13.22
CA GLU A 92 10.32 -4.17 13.57
C GLU A 92 10.42 -3.27 12.34
N GLN A 93 11.03 -3.73 11.25
CA GLN A 93 11.08 -2.98 10.00
C GLN A 93 9.69 -2.84 9.37
N LYS A 94 8.92 -3.94 9.35
CA LYS A 94 7.54 -3.94 8.86
C LYS A 94 6.65 -2.97 9.65
N LEU A 95 6.74 -2.98 10.98
CA LEU A 95 5.98 -2.07 11.85
C LEU A 95 6.37 -0.61 11.64
N LYS A 96 7.66 -0.29 11.44
CA LYS A 96 8.11 1.06 11.10
C LYS A 96 7.45 1.57 9.82
N ILE A 97 7.36 0.73 8.80
CA ILE A 97 6.71 1.07 7.52
C ILE A 97 5.20 1.25 7.70
N LEU A 98 4.55 0.34 8.42
CA LEU A 98 3.10 0.38 8.65
C LEU A 98 2.65 1.58 9.50
N LEU A 99 3.53 2.11 10.36
CA LEU A 99 3.26 3.30 11.18
C LEU A 99 3.49 4.63 10.44
N LEU A 100 3.99 4.60 9.20
CA LEU A 100 4.10 5.82 8.41
C LEU A 100 2.70 6.40 8.15
N PRO A 101 2.54 7.73 8.23
CA PRO A 101 1.26 8.35 7.96
C PRO A 101 0.83 8.07 6.51
N LYS A 102 -0.33 7.44 6.35
CA LYS A 102 -0.94 7.26 5.04
C LYS A 102 -1.57 8.58 4.58
N ASP A 103 -1.41 8.92 3.32
CA ASP A 103 -2.12 10.03 2.70
C ASP A 103 -3.62 9.66 2.60
N PRO A 104 -4.54 10.46 3.14
CA PRO A 104 -5.98 10.17 3.07
C PRO A 104 -6.52 10.12 1.64
N ASN A 105 -5.75 10.59 0.66
CA ASN A 105 -6.09 10.55 -0.75
C ASN A 105 -5.63 9.27 -1.46
N ASP A 106 -4.77 8.47 -0.84
CA ASP A 106 -4.16 7.28 -1.48
C ASP A 106 -5.20 6.27 -1.99
N ASP A 107 -6.37 6.20 -1.35
CA ASP A 107 -7.49 5.33 -1.76
C ASP A 107 -8.40 5.97 -2.83
N LYS A 108 -8.15 7.21 -3.24
CA LYS A 108 -8.99 7.88 -4.22
C LYS A 108 -8.67 7.47 -5.65
N ASN A 109 -9.66 7.62 -6.52
CA ASN A 109 -9.46 7.57 -7.95
C ASN A 109 -8.63 8.77 -8.40
N VAL A 110 -7.95 8.65 -9.52
CA VAL A 110 -7.12 9.71 -10.08
C VAL A 110 -7.60 10.08 -11.47
N ILE A 111 -7.66 11.36 -11.76
CA ILE A 111 -7.87 11.89 -13.11
C ILE A 111 -6.49 12.28 -13.63
N VAL A 112 -6.16 11.75 -14.80
CA VAL A 112 -4.92 12.01 -15.52
C VAL A 112 -5.25 12.79 -16.79
N GLU A 113 -4.54 13.87 -17.01
CA GLU A 113 -4.63 14.67 -18.22
C GLU A 113 -3.26 14.68 -18.91
N ILE A 114 -3.24 14.34 -20.20
CA ILE A 114 -2.05 14.41 -21.04
C ILE A 114 -2.34 15.42 -22.14
N ARG A 115 -1.45 16.41 -22.29
CA ARG A 115 -1.52 17.41 -23.36
C ARG A 115 -0.26 17.37 -24.19
N ALA A 116 -0.41 17.28 -25.51
CA ALA A 116 0.70 17.48 -26.43
C ALA A 116 1.24 18.91 -26.29
N GLY A 117 2.57 19.02 -26.13
CA GLY A 117 3.26 20.31 -26.04
C GLY A 117 3.68 20.86 -27.40
N ALA A 118 4.82 21.56 -27.40
CA ALA A 118 5.45 22.04 -28.65
C ALA A 118 6.01 20.86 -29.46
N GLY A 119 5.67 20.77 -30.74
CA GLY A 119 6.16 19.68 -31.62
C GLY A 119 5.15 19.22 -32.68
N GLY A 120 3.95 19.81 -32.73
CA GLY A 120 2.95 19.49 -33.73
C GLY A 120 2.52 18.02 -33.68
N ASP A 121 2.47 17.37 -34.82
CA ASP A 121 2.00 15.97 -34.96
C ASP A 121 2.84 14.97 -34.20
N GLU A 122 4.17 15.17 -34.08
CA GLU A 122 5.06 14.30 -33.34
C GLU A 122 4.75 14.33 -31.83
N ALA A 123 4.47 15.51 -31.30
CA ALA A 123 4.07 15.65 -29.90
C ALA A 123 2.71 14.99 -29.62
N ALA A 124 1.77 15.03 -30.57
CA ALA A 124 0.49 14.38 -30.45
C ALA A 124 0.59 12.84 -30.55
N LEU A 125 1.46 12.33 -31.40
CA LEU A 125 1.78 10.89 -31.45
C LEU A 125 2.43 10.42 -30.14
N PHE A 126 3.36 11.19 -29.60
CA PHE A 126 3.98 10.88 -28.31
C PHE A 126 2.96 10.90 -27.16
N ALA A 127 2.06 11.87 -27.13
CA ALA A 127 0.98 11.91 -26.14
C ALA A 127 0.10 10.64 -26.20
N ALA A 128 -0.20 10.14 -27.38
CA ALA A 128 -0.94 8.89 -27.56
C ALA A 128 -0.15 7.66 -27.07
N GLU A 129 1.17 7.65 -27.20
CA GLU A 129 2.02 6.58 -26.67
C GLU A 129 2.07 6.62 -25.14
N ILE A 130 2.19 7.79 -24.54
CA ILE A 130 2.14 7.97 -23.08
C ILE A 130 0.77 7.50 -22.53
N TYR A 131 -0.32 7.88 -23.19
CA TYR A 131 -1.65 7.37 -22.82
C TYR A 131 -1.70 5.84 -22.84
N ARG A 132 -1.25 5.20 -23.91
CA ARG A 132 -1.20 3.72 -24.01
C ARG A 132 -0.35 3.10 -22.91
N MET A 133 0.79 3.70 -22.58
CA MET A 133 1.66 3.25 -21.49
C MET A 133 0.90 3.23 -20.16
N TYR A 134 0.19 4.30 -19.82
CA TYR A 134 -0.59 4.35 -18.58
C TYR A 134 -1.77 3.39 -18.57
N VAL A 135 -2.45 3.20 -19.71
CA VAL A 135 -3.52 2.20 -19.83
C VAL A 135 -2.97 0.80 -19.55
N HIS A 136 -1.88 0.39 -20.18
CA HIS A 136 -1.27 -0.91 -19.93
C HIS A 136 -0.77 -1.08 -18.50
N TYR A 137 -0.21 -0.02 -17.91
CA TYR A 137 0.17 -0.06 -16.51
C TYR A 137 -1.04 -0.25 -15.60
N ALA A 138 -2.12 0.47 -15.82
CA ALA A 138 -3.36 0.34 -15.06
C ALA A 138 -3.97 -1.07 -15.20
N GLU A 139 -3.98 -1.63 -16.40
CA GLU A 139 -4.43 -3.01 -16.67
C GLU A 139 -3.58 -4.03 -15.89
N SER A 140 -2.25 -3.88 -15.87
CA SER A 140 -1.36 -4.76 -15.12
C SER A 140 -1.65 -4.76 -13.61
N ARG A 141 -2.17 -3.64 -13.10
CA ARG A 141 -2.61 -3.45 -11.72
C ARG A 141 -4.07 -3.83 -11.48
N ARG A 142 -4.81 -4.25 -12.52
CA ARG A 142 -6.25 -4.52 -12.51
C ARG A 142 -7.07 -3.30 -12.13
N TRP A 143 -6.59 -2.10 -12.48
CA TRP A 143 -7.33 -0.86 -12.36
C TRP A 143 -8.19 -0.63 -13.61
N LYS A 144 -9.34 -0.01 -13.43
CA LYS A 144 -10.23 0.36 -14.54
C LYS A 144 -9.79 1.72 -15.06
N VAL A 145 -9.67 1.84 -16.40
CA VAL A 145 -9.44 3.12 -17.08
C VAL A 145 -10.71 3.52 -17.83
N GLU A 146 -11.08 4.79 -17.69
CA GLU A 146 -12.25 5.37 -18.35
C GLU A 146 -11.85 6.69 -18.98
N THR A 147 -11.88 6.76 -20.32
CA THR A 147 -11.59 7.99 -21.06
C THR A 147 -12.76 8.94 -20.94
N MET A 148 -12.52 10.14 -20.43
CA MET A 148 -13.54 11.18 -20.25
C MET A 148 -13.60 12.11 -21.46
N GLU A 149 -12.44 12.51 -21.97
CA GLU A 149 -12.31 13.43 -23.10
C GLU A 149 -11.05 13.06 -23.91
N CYS A 150 -11.14 13.12 -25.24
CA CYS A 150 -10.03 12.86 -26.12
C CYS A 150 -10.14 13.73 -27.37
N GLU A 151 -9.10 14.52 -27.65
CA GLU A 151 -8.94 15.29 -28.89
C GLU A 151 -7.90 14.59 -29.78
N GLU A 152 -8.41 13.74 -30.69
CA GLU A 152 -7.56 13.01 -31.64
C GLU A 152 -7.19 13.83 -32.85
N ILE A 153 -6.02 13.53 -33.43
CA ILE A 153 -5.61 14.04 -34.74
C ILE A 153 -5.62 12.90 -35.77
N GLY A 154 -5.84 13.23 -37.02
CA GLY A 154 -6.10 12.27 -38.12
C GLY A 154 -5.02 11.20 -38.38
N ILE A 155 -3.87 11.27 -37.70
CA ILE A 155 -2.75 10.31 -37.82
C ILE A 155 -2.62 9.37 -36.63
N GLY A 156 -3.63 9.31 -35.76
CA GLY A 156 -3.63 8.46 -34.55
C GLY A 156 -2.90 9.05 -33.35
N GLY A 157 -2.53 10.34 -33.41
CA GLY A 157 -2.03 11.08 -32.25
C GLY A 157 -3.16 11.73 -31.46
N MET A 158 -2.86 12.18 -30.26
CA MET A 158 -3.78 12.87 -29.35
C MET A 158 -3.23 14.25 -29.00
N LYS A 159 -4.02 15.30 -29.25
CA LYS A 159 -3.66 16.65 -28.83
C LYS A 159 -3.86 16.81 -27.34
N SER A 160 -4.95 16.23 -26.80
CA SER A 160 -5.20 16.10 -25.39
C SER A 160 -6.02 14.85 -25.11
N VAL A 161 -5.80 14.23 -23.95
CA VAL A 161 -6.64 13.16 -23.45
C VAL A 161 -6.77 13.28 -21.93
N THR A 162 -7.99 13.18 -21.44
CA THR A 162 -8.34 13.14 -20.02
C THR A 162 -9.01 11.81 -19.72
N PHE A 163 -8.50 11.10 -18.73
CA PHE A 163 -9.03 9.80 -18.35
C PHE A 163 -8.96 9.59 -16.84
N MET A 164 -9.87 8.79 -16.33
CA MET A 164 -9.93 8.42 -14.91
C MET A 164 -9.39 7.01 -14.73
N ILE A 165 -8.53 6.84 -13.73
CA ILE A 165 -8.05 5.53 -13.27
C ILE A 165 -8.73 5.24 -11.93
N THR A 166 -9.47 4.13 -11.88
CA THR A 166 -10.22 3.67 -10.71
C THR A 166 -9.64 2.36 -10.21
N GLY A 167 -9.15 2.34 -8.97
CA GLY A 167 -8.61 1.14 -8.34
C GLY A 167 -7.95 1.41 -7.01
N GLN A 168 -7.77 0.36 -6.24
CA GLN A 168 -7.14 0.48 -4.92
C GLN A 168 -5.70 0.97 -5.05
N GLY A 169 -5.38 2.08 -4.37
CA GLY A 169 -4.04 2.67 -4.39
C GLY A 169 -3.67 3.36 -5.71
N ALA A 170 -4.63 3.61 -6.61
CA ALA A 170 -4.34 4.27 -7.89
C ALA A 170 -3.71 5.66 -7.68
N TYR A 171 -4.29 6.47 -6.81
CA TYR A 171 -3.76 7.80 -6.50
C TYR A 171 -2.38 7.72 -5.83
N SER A 172 -2.14 6.76 -4.95
CA SER A 172 -0.86 6.62 -4.23
C SER A 172 0.35 6.46 -5.16
N VAL A 173 0.14 5.88 -6.33
CA VAL A 173 1.18 5.70 -7.37
C VAL A 173 1.19 6.89 -8.33
N MET A 174 0.03 7.25 -8.87
CA MET A 174 -0.08 8.23 -9.94
C MET A 174 0.19 9.68 -9.48
N LYS A 175 0.09 9.99 -8.19
CA LYS A 175 0.36 11.33 -7.65
C LYS A 175 1.78 11.85 -7.93
N TYR A 176 2.72 10.95 -8.25
CA TYR A 176 4.10 11.31 -8.58
C TYR A 176 4.35 11.51 -10.09
N GLU A 177 3.36 11.20 -10.93
CA GLU A 177 3.48 11.24 -12.40
C GLU A 177 3.17 12.63 -13.01
N SER A 178 3.11 13.67 -12.19
CA SER A 178 2.92 15.03 -12.69
C SER A 178 4.24 15.63 -13.18
N GLY A 179 4.30 16.02 -14.45
CA GLY A 179 5.51 16.60 -15.02
C GLY A 179 5.41 16.91 -16.51
N CYS A 180 6.51 17.37 -17.08
CA CYS A 180 6.66 17.59 -18.51
C CYS A 180 7.63 16.53 -19.07
N LEU A 181 7.16 15.73 -20.03
CA LEU A 181 7.96 14.73 -20.70
C LEU A 181 8.46 15.31 -22.05
N LEU A 182 9.78 15.28 -22.25
CA LEU A 182 10.39 15.71 -23.48
C LEU A 182 10.96 14.51 -24.22
N TYR A 183 10.45 14.27 -25.42
CA TYR A 183 11.06 13.34 -26.36
C TYR A 183 12.10 14.09 -27.21
N THR A 184 13.36 13.75 -27.07
CA THR A 184 14.44 14.28 -27.91
C THR A 184 14.93 13.16 -28.82
N SER A 185 14.62 13.24 -30.11
CA SER A 185 15.30 12.41 -31.11
C SER A 185 16.76 12.85 -31.18
N PRO A 186 17.76 11.93 -31.22
CA PRO A 186 19.11 12.30 -31.57
C PRO A 186 19.08 12.93 -32.97
N SER A 187 19.46 14.21 -33.06
CA SER A 187 19.52 14.89 -34.35
C SER A 187 20.42 14.09 -35.29
N PRO A 188 19.95 13.72 -36.48
CA PRO A 188 20.86 13.14 -37.46
C PRO A 188 21.94 14.17 -37.79
N ARG A 189 23.17 13.80 -37.58
CA ARG A 189 24.34 14.56 -38.02
C ARG A 189 24.54 14.37 -39.51
#